data_370ef57a44aa97765e312351cf1fbd9d
#
_entry.id   370ef57a44aa97765e312351cf1fbd9d
#
_cell.length_a   1.000
_cell.length_b   1.000
_cell.length_c   1.000
_cell.angle_alpha   90.00
_cell.angle_beta   90.00
_cell.angle_gamma   90.00
#
_symmetry.space_group_name_H-M   'P 1'
#
loop_
_entity.id
_entity.type
_entity.pdbx_description
1 polymer ?
#
loop_
_entity_poly.entity_id
_entity_poly.type
_entity_poly.pdbx_seq_one_letter_code
_entity_poly.pdbx_strand_id
1 'polypeptide(L)'
;AMNADPLAAGDSRTPVALRPGGPGDLDAVAALLTGAFADDPVVRVIIAAAPDPLAALDHLHRVTLDSEYLVADDEESANGIAGDAVVDLAVDGDGRVLGAALWDRIDRAPKTPADLEGDDAGADGGIDLALLGDAWGLLTRDTAACLAERPARPHWYLYLLAVDAGARGMGIGSALLDHGLARADASGLPAHLEATSEGAARLYERHGFRTTATIAPGAPLPSYRAMTREASATS
;
A
#
# COMPACT_ATOMS: atom_id res chain seq x y z
N ALA A 1 24.71 37.80 40.72
CA ALA A 1 24.67 37.39 39.32
C ALA A 1 24.18 35.93 39.27
N MET A 2 22.90 35.75 38.99
CA MET A 2 22.30 34.44 38.81
C MET A 2 22.27 34.16 37.29
N ASN A 3 23.01 33.16 36.88
CA ASN A 3 22.95 32.62 35.53
C ASN A 3 21.60 31.93 35.32
N ALA A 4 20.80 32.46 34.43
CA ALA A 4 19.63 31.75 33.90
C ALA A 4 20.12 30.78 32.83
N ASP A 5 19.91 29.50 33.08
CA ASP A 5 20.09 28.40 32.15
C ASP A 5 19.06 28.53 31.02
N PRO A 6 19.45 28.52 29.73
CA PRO A 6 18.46 28.51 28.65
C PRO A 6 17.92 27.10 28.53
N LEU A 7 16.74 26.91 29.08
CA LEU A 7 15.93 25.72 29.01
C LEU A 7 15.75 25.22 27.56
N ALA A 8 16.02 23.93 27.42
CA ALA A 8 15.67 23.04 26.36
C ALA A 8 14.43 23.46 25.55
N ALA A 9 14.62 23.74 24.27
CA ALA A 9 13.55 23.73 23.31
C ALA A 9 13.02 22.28 23.25
N GLY A 10 11.93 22.01 23.93
CA GLY A 10 11.21 20.77 23.86
C GLY A 10 10.81 20.53 22.39
N ASP A 11 11.24 19.39 21.89
CA ASP A 11 10.82 18.86 20.60
C ASP A 11 9.30 18.62 20.65
N SER A 12 8.52 19.63 20.25
CA SER A 12 7.06 19.57 20.22
C SER A 12 6.59 18.80 18.97
N ARG A 13 7.11 17.59 18.78
CA ARG A 13 6.53 16.67 17.82
C ARG A 13 5.20 16.21 18.37
N THR A 14 4.13 16.55 17.67
CA THR A 14 2.82 16.00 17.96
C THR A 14 2.95 14.46 18.01
N PRO A 15 2.51 13.81 19.08
CA PRO A 15 2.63 12.36 19.19
C PRO A 15 1.86 11.69 18.07
N VAL A 16 2.51 10.78 17.34
CA VAL A 16 1.88 9.96 16.31
C VAL A 16 1.48 8.63 16.94
N ALA A 17 0.20 8.29 16.82
CA ALA A 17 -0.34 7.01 17.27
C ALA A 17 -0.64 6.10 16.07
N LEU A 18 -0.47 4.79 16.25
CA LEU A 18 -0.94 3.80 15.29
C LEU A 18 -2.30 3.25 15.74
N ARG A 19 -3.21 3.09 14.79
CA ARG A 19 -4.51 2.44 15.00
C ARG A 19 -4.98 1.71 13.74
N PRO A 20 -5.90 0.73 13.86
CA PRO A 20 -6.57 0.17 12.70
C PRO A 20 -7.41 1.23 11.98
N GLY A 21 -7.53 1.10 10.65
CA GLY A 21 -8.47 1.84 9.83
C GLY A 21 -9.86 1.21 9.87
N GLY A 22 -10.87 2.00 9.56
CA GLY A 22 -12.26 1.56 9.46
C GLY A 22 -13.03 2.35 8.41
N PRO A 23 -14.32 2.03 8.15
CA PRO A 23 -15.11 2.65 7.08
C PRO A 23 -15.17 4.19 7.15
N GLY A 24 -15.11 4.75 8.35
CA GLY A 24 -15.09 6.22 8.55
C GLY A 24 -13.81 6.92 8.08
N ASP A 25 -12.77 6.16 7.74
CA ASP A 25 -11.47 6.70 7.29
C ASP A 25 -11.35 6.78 5.76
N LEU A 26 -12.33 6.28 5.00
CA LEU A 26 -12.28 6.14 3.54
C LEU A 26 -11.80 7.42 2.84
N ASP A 27 -12.43 8.55 3.11
CA ASP A 27 -12.09 9.83 2.46
C ASP A 27 -10.66 10.28 2.77
N ALA A 28 -10.25 10.16 4.04
CA ALA A 28 -8.94 10.60 4.48
C ALA A 28 -7.83 9.70 3.92
N VAL A 29 -8.05 8.39 3.88
CA VAL A 29 -7.08 7.42 3.35
C VAL A 29 -7.00 7.53 1.83
N ALA A 30 -8.13 7.62 1.10
CA ALA A 30 -8.13 7.81 -0.34
C ALA A 30 -7.36 9.08 -0.76
N ALA A 31 -7.62 10.21 -0.09
CA ALA A 31 -6.90 11.46 -0.35
C ALA A 31 -5.40 11.34 -0.05
N LEU A 32 -5.01 10.68 1.04
CA LEU A 32 -3.61 10.42 1.39
C LEU A 32 -2.92 9.58 0.30
N LEU A 33 -3.53 8.45 -0.12
CA LEU A 33 -2.99 7.57 -1.13
C LEU A 33 -2.85 8.29 -2.48
N THR A 34 -3.88 9.00 -2.92
CA THR A 34 -3.87 9.75 -4.17
C THR A 34 -2.75 10.78 -4.17
N GLY A 35 -2.61 11.55 -3.10
CA GLY A 35 -1.52 12.53 -2.98
C GLY A 35 -0.12 11.92 -2.91
N ALA A 36 0.02 10.74 -2.27
CA ALA A 36 1.31 10.09 -2.13
C ALA A 36 1.79 9.40 -3.41
N PHE A 37 0.86 8.83 -4.20
CA PHE A 37 1.17 8.04 -5.38
C PHE A 37 1.07 8.78 -6.71
N ALA A 38 0.53 10.01 -6.75
CA ALA A 38 0.46 10.81 -7.98
C ALA A 38 1.80 10.99 -8.70
N ASP A 39 2.91 11.07 -7.93
CA ASP A 39 4.27 11.21 -8.44
C ASP A 39 5.07 9.90 -8.44
N ASP A 40 4.44 8.76 -8.09
CA ASP A 40 5.12 7.47 -8.16
C ASP A 40 5.54 7.13 -9.60
N PRO A 41 6.75 6.61 -9.84
CA PRO A 41 7.27 6.39 -11.19
C PRO A 41 6.39 5.49 -12.08
N VAL A 42 5.73 4.48 -11.52
CA VAL A 42 4.86 3.54 -12.24
C VAL A 42 3.46 4.13 -12.38
N VAL A 43 2.87 4.52 -11.26
CA VAL A 43 1.50 5.05 -11.20
C VAL A 43 1.34 6.26 -12.10
N ARG A 44 2.30 7.20 -12.09
CA ARG A 44 2.27 8.38 -12.95
C ARG A 44 2.18 8.03 -14.44
N VAL A 45 2.86 6.97 -14.88
CA VAL A 45 2.78 6.53 -16.29
C VAL A 45 1.41 5.93 -16.59
N ILE A 46 0.86 5.16 -15.65
CA ILE A 46 -0.48 4.56 -15.80
C ILE A 46 -1.55 5.64 -15.90
N ILE A 47 -1.62 6.51 -14.91
CA ILE A 47 -2.69 7.52 -14.82
C ILE A 47 -2.59 8.59 -15.91
N ALA A 48 -1.40 8.86 -16.46
CA ALA A 48 -1.23 9.79 -17.58
C ALA A 48 -2.00 9.37 -18.85
N ALA A 49 -2.42 8.10 -18.94
CA ALA A 49 -3.24 7.59 -20.03
C ALA A 49 -4.76 7.71 -19.76
N ALA A 50 -5.16 8.18 -18.57
CA ALA A 50 -6.56 8.46 -18.24
C ALA A 50 -6.99 9.85 -18.73
N PRO A 51 -8.29 10.06 -19.03
CA PRO A 51 -8.84 11.38 -19.37
C PRO A 51 -8.60 12.44 -18.29
N ASP A 52 -8.74 12.06 -17.02
CA ASP A 52 -8.38 12.87 -15.85
C ASP A 52 -7.52 12.03 -14.91
N PRO A 53 -6.18 12.20 -14.91
CA PRO A 53 -5.25 11.38 -14.15
C PRO A 53 -5.52 11.30 -12.65
N LEU A 54 -5.81 12.44 -12.01
CA LEU A 54 -6.02 12.46 -10.56
C LEU A 54 -7.37 11.91 -10.15
N ALA A 55 -8.42 12.19 -10.94
CA ALA A 55 -9.74 11.62 -10.71
C ALA A 55 -9.72 10.09 -10.88
N ALA A 56 -8.99 9.58 -11.90
CA ALA A 56 -8.82 8.16 -12.11
C ALA A 56 -8.08 7.48 -10.93
N LEU A 57 -7.02 8.11 -10.41
CA LEU A 57 -6.27 7.59 -9.26
C LEU A 57 -7.10 7.60 -7.99
N ASP A 58 -7.81 8.69 -7.70
CA ASP A 58 -8.71 8.78 -6.53
C ASP A 58 -9.81 7.73 -6.60
N HIS A 59 -10.40 7.55 -7.78
CA HIS A 59 -11.42 6.52 -8.01
C HIS A 59 -10.90 5.11 -7.73
N LEU A 60 -9.73 4.74 -8.26
CA LEU A 60 -9.10 3.45 -8.00
C LEU A 60 -8.86 3.22 -6.50
N HIS A 61 -8.31 4.19 -5.80
CA HIS A 61 -8.09 4.07 -4.37
C HIS A 61 -9.40 3.91 -3.59
N ARG A 62 -10.44 4.69 -3.93
CA ARG A 62 -11.75 4.58 -3.27
C ARG A 62 -12.39 3.23 -3.49
N VAL A 63 -12.43 2.74 -4.72
CA VAL A 63 -12.99 1.43 -5.03
C VAL A 63 -12.25 0.34 -4.27
N THR A 64 -10.92 0.33 -4.30
CA THR A 64 -10.11 -0.66 -3.57
C THR A 64 -10.36 -0.60 -2.06
N LEU A 65 -10.38 0.60 -1.47
CA LEU A 65 -10.60 0.77 -0.04
C LEU A 65 -12.00 0.32 0.38
N ASP A 66 -13.03 0.68 -0.37
CA ASP A 66 -14.43 0.40 -0.06
C ASP A 66 -14.78 -1.09 -0.24
N SER A 67 -14.19 -1.73 -1.26
CA SER A 67 -14.51 -3.13 -1.57
C SER A 67 -13.63 -4.16 -0.86
N GLU A 68 -12.42 -3.79 -0.42
CA GLU A 68 -11.42 -4.76 0.04
C GLU A 68 -10.88 -4.47 1.45
N TYR A 69 -10.73 -3.21 1.85
CA TYR A 69 -9.95 -2.83 3.04
C TYR A 69 -10.75 -2.18 4.16
N LEU A 70 -11.71 -1.34 3.85
CA LEU A 70 -12.48 -0.58 4.82
C LEU A 70 -13.95 -1.01 4.86
N VAL A 71 -14.19 -2.28 4.58
CA VAL A 71 -15.51 -2.92 4.57
C VAL A 71 -16.09 -2.94 6.00
N ALA A 72 -17.40 -2.81 6.14
CA ALA A 72 -18.06 -2.94 7.43
C ALA A 72 -17.97 -4.39 7.95
N ASP A 73 -17.86 -4.57 9.26
CA ASP A 73 -17.64 -5.87 9.93
C ASP A 73 -18.69 -6.97 9.60
N ASP A 74 -19.84 -6.60 9.03
CA ASP A 74 -20.96 -7.46 8.67
C ASP A 74 -21.07 -7.77 7.17
N GLU A 75 -20.19 -7.22 6.32
CA GLU A 75 -20.16 -7.45 4.88
C GLU A 75 -18.99 -8.37 4.49
N GLU A 76 -19.29 -9.44 3.74
CA GLU A 76 -18.28 -10.32 3.19
C GLU A 76 -17.56 -9.59 2.04
N SER A 77 -16.22 -9.54 2.06
CA SER A 77 -15.41 -8.88 1.01
C SER A 77 -15.80 -9.40 -0.37
N ALA A 78 -16.16 -8.50 -1.29
CA ALA A 78 -16.78 -8.82 -2.57
C ALA A 78 -15.93 -9.71 -3.50
N ASN A 79 -14.61 -9.80 -3.26
CA ASN A 79 -13.70 -10.54 -4.13
C ASN A 79 -13.31 -11.95 -3.63
N GLY A 80 -13.97 -12.47 -2.56
CA GLY A 80 -13.66 -13.81 -2.05
C GLY A 80 -12.18 -14.00 -1.67
N ILE A 81 -11.41 -12.93 -1.56
CA ILE A 81 -10.14 -12.89 -0.87
C ILE A 81 -10.49 -12.88 0.61
N ALA A 82 -10.97 -14.03 1.08
CA ALA A 82 -11.11 -14.32 2.49
C ALA A 82 -9.71 -14.47 3.09
N GLY A 83 -9.02 -13.36 3.18
CA GLY A 83 -7.77 -13.17 3.83
C GLY A 83 -7.90 -11.91 4.65
N ASP A 84 -7.26 -11.84 5.80
CA ASP A 84 -7.30 -10.71 6.71
C ASP A 84 -6.69 -9.46 6.04
N ALA A 85 -7.48 -8.73 5.25
CA ALA A 85 -7.10 -7.39 4.77
C ALA A 85 -7.05 -6.47 5.98
N VAL A 86 -5.96 -5.72 6.13
CA VAL A 86 -5.71 -4.86 7.30
C VAL A 86 -5.23 -3.50 6.85
N VAL A 87 -5.84 -2.46 7.40
CA VAL A 87 -5.38 -1.08 7.28
C VAL A 87 -4.80 -0.62 8.60
N ASP A 88 -3.51 -0.27 8.60
CA ASP A 88 -2.85 0.37 9.73
C ASP A 88 -2.72 1.86 9.43
N LEU A 89 -3.19 2.72 10.32
CA LEU A 89 -3.13 4.17 10.19
C LEU A 89 -2.19 4.79 11.23
N ALA A 90 -1.41 5.76 10.79
CA ALA A 90 -0.66 6.65 11.66
C ALA A 90 -1.42 7.98 11.74
N VAL A 91 -1.82 8.39 12.95
CA VAL A 91 -2.61 9.60 13.18
C VAL A 91 -1.92 10.53 14.16
N ASP A 92 -2.13 11.85 14.00
CA ASP A 92 -1.66 12.84 14.96
C ASP A 92 -2.63 13.00 16.14
N GLY A 93 -2.29 13.91 17.08
CA GLY A 93 -3.08 14.17 18.28
C GLY A 93 -4.52 14.72 18.00
N ASP A 94 -4.75 15.25 16.82
CA ASP A 94 -6.06 15.75 16.38
C ASP A 94 -6.84 14.70 15.57
N GLY A 95 -6.26 13.50 15.38
CA GLY A 95 -6.87 12.39 14.64
C GLY A 95 -6.68 12.46 13.12
N ARG A 96 -5.88 13.41 12.61
CA ARG A 96 -5.57 13.50 11.19
C ARG A 96 -4.69 12.31 10.76
N VAL A 97 -5.05 11.68 9.64
CA VAL A 97 -4.25 10.59 9.05
C VAL A 97 -2.98 11.16 8.41
N LEU A 98 -1.83 10.72 8.90
CA LEU A 98 -0.50 11.09 8.42
C LEU A 98 0.18 9.99 7.61
N GLY A 99 -0.30 8.75 7.71
CA GLY A 99 0.20 7.62 6.96
C GLY A 99 -0.75 6.44 7.02
N ALA A 100 -0.66 5.57 6.01
CA ALA A 100 -1.45 4.35 5.92
C ALA A 100 -0.60 3.22 5.35
N ALA A 101 -0.81 2.00 5.85
CA ALA A 101 -0.28 0.77 5.29
C ALA A 101 -1.43 -0.22 5.10
N LEU A 102 -1.57 -0.73 3.86
CA LEU A 102 -2.58 -1.70 3.47
C LEU A 102 -1.91 -3.05 3.30
N TRP A 103 -2.38 -4.04 4.03
CA TRP A 103 -1.81 -5.39 4.06
C TRP A 103 -2.86 -6.45 3.74
N ASP A 104 -2.46 -7.45 2.98
CA ASP A 104 -3.24 -8.65 2.71
C ASP A 104 -2.52 -9.88 3.23
N ARG A 105 -3.24 -10.78 3.85
CA ARG A 105 -2.75 -12.11 4.11
C ARG A 105 -3.14 -13.03 2.95
N ILE A 106 -2.18 -13.49 2.22
CA ILE A 106 -2.35 -14.38 1.07
C ILE A 106 -2.11 -15.82 1.53
N ASP A 107 -3.17 -16.59 1.67
CA ASP A 107 -3.10 -18.00 2.11
C ASP A 107 -3.04 -19.01 0.94
N ARG A 108 -3.27 -18.56 -0.30
CA ARG A 108 -3.25 -19.38 -1.51
C ARG A 108 -2.26 -18.82 -2.52
N ALA A 109 -1.85 -19.66 -3.47
CA ALA A 109 -1.13 -19.17 -4.63
C ALA A 109 -1.96 -18.05 -5.32
N PRO A 110 -1.30 -16.95 -5.76
CA PRO A 110 -1.98 -15.87 -6.43
C PRO A 110 -2.71 -16.42 -7.66
N LYS A 111 -3.88 -15.83 -7.97
CA LYS A 111 -4.59 -16.11 -9.22
C LYS A 111 -3.63 -15.85 -10.39
N THR A 112 -3.61 -16.75 -11.34
CA THR A 112 -2.82 -16.55 -12.57
C THR A 112 -3.53 -15.51 -13.45
N PRO A 113 -2.83 -14.87 -14.40
CA PRO A 113 -3.49 -13.99 -15.37
C PRO A 113 -4.66 -14.68 -16.10
N ALA A 114 -4.58 -15.99 -16.34
CA ALA A 114 -5.67 -16.77 -16.94
C ALA A 114 -6.90 -16.90 -16.02
N ASP A 115 -6.70 -16.89 -14.70
CA ASP A 115 -7.79 -16.92 -13.74
C ASP A 115 -8.52 -15.57 -13.65
N LEU A 116 -7.86 -14.48 -14.08
CA LEU A 116 -8.43 -13.14 -14.14
C LEU A 116 -9.21 -12.87 -15.43
N GLU A 117 -8.89 -13.61 -16.53
CA GLU A 117 -9.58 -13.45 -17.83
C GLU A 117 -11.01 -14.03 -17.83
N GLY A 118 -11.36 -14.86 -16.86
CA GLY A 118 -12.67 -15.52 -16.75
C GLY A 118 -13.65 -14.86 -15.78
N ASP A 119 -13.18 -14.06 -14.88
CA ASP A 119 -14.04 -13.25 -14.04
C ASP A 119 -14.44 -12.00 -14.83
N ASP A 120 -15.74 -11.68 -14.90
CA ASP A 120 -16.28 -10.42 -15.48
C ASP A 120 -15.67 -9.21 -14.73
N ALA A 121 -14.39 -8.94 -15.00
CA ALA A 121 -13.58 -7.92 -14.31
C ALA A 121 -14.02 -6.48 -14.61
N GLY A 122 -15.22 -6.28 -15.08
CA GLY A 122 -15.75 -4.98 -15.43
C GLY A 122 -17.16 -4.65 -14.94
N ALA A 123 -17.90 -5.62 -14.38
CA ALA A 123 -19.32 -5.39 -14.10
C ALA A 123 -19.69 -5.22 -12.61
N ASP A 124 -18.91 -5.77 -11.66
CA ASP A 124 -19.31 -5.82 -10.24
C ASP A 124 -18.35 -5.16 -9.24
N GLY A 125 -17.17 -4.70 -9.66
CA GLY A 125 -16.17 -4.11 -8.74
C GLY A 125 -16.26 -2.59 -8.56
N GLY A 126 -17.27 -1.91 -9.06
CA GLY A 126 -17.40 -0.45 -8.92
C GLY A 126 -16.41 0.36 -9.78
N ILE A 127 -15.59 -0.28 -10.63
CA ILE A 127 -14.58 0.40 -11.46
C ILE A 127 -15.24 1.09 -12.66
N ASP A 128 -15.06 2.41 -12.76
CA ASP A 128 -15.50 3.22 -13.92
C ASP A 128 -14.44 3.19 -15.02
N LEU A 129 -14.63 2.31 -16.02
CA LEU A 129 -13.73 2.19 -17.17
C LEU A 129 -13.70 3.45 -18.05
N ALA A 130 -14.77 4.24 -18.07
CA ALA A 130 -14.77 5.49 -18.82
C ALA A 130 -13.85 6.54 -18.18
N LEU A 131 -13.77 6.55 -16.84
CA LEU A 131 -12.85 7.41 -16.11
C LEU A 131 -11.39 6.97 -16.29
N LEU A 132 -11.14 5.67 -16.38
CA LEU A 132 -9.79 5.13 -16.56
C LEU A 132 -9.28 5.23 -18.00
N GLY A 133 -10.16 5.05 -19.01
CA GLY A 133 -9.75 5.07 -20.41
C GLY A 133 -8.59 4.10 -20.70
N ASP A 134 -7.56 4.56 -21.41
CA ASP A 134 -6.40 3.74 -21.77
C ASP A 134 -5.52 3.34 -20.57
N ALA A 135 -5.66 4.01 -19.42
CA ALA A 135 -4.96 3.66 -18.20
C ALA A 135 -5.31 2.25 -17.69
N TRP A 136 -6.54 1.78 -17.98
CA TRP A 136 -6.97 0.43 -17.61
C TRP A 136 -6.06 -0.66 -18.20
N GLY A 137 -5.73 -0.55 -19.49
CA GLY A 137 -4.83 -1.51 -20.15
C GLY A 137 -3.40 -1.50 -19.58
N LEU A 138 -2.91 -0.35 -19.11
CA LEU A 138 -1.62 -0.25 -18.45
C LEU A 138 -1.67 -0.85 -17.04
N LEU A 139 -2.73 -0.56 -16.28
CA LEU A 139 -2.94 -1.07 -14.93
C LEU A 139 -3.04 -2.59 -14.91
N THR A 140 -3.86 -3.18 -15.76
CA THR A 140 -4.02 -4.64 -15.85
C THR A 140 -2.73 -5.35 -16.24
N ARG A 141 -1.94 -4.76 -17.15
CA ARG A 141 -0.63 -5.30 -17.53
C ARG A 141 0.38 -5.23 -16.38
N ASP A 142 0.39 -4.13 -15.63
CA ASP A 142 1.23 -3.97 -14.45
C ASP A 142 0.85 -4.97 -13.36
N THR A 143 -0.43 -5.10 -13.06
CA THR A 143 -0.97 -6.09 -12.12
C THR A 143 -0.57 -7.52 -12.49
N ALA A 144 -0.67 -7.89 -13.77
CA ALA A 144 -0.26 -9.21 -14.24
C ALA A 144 1.25 -9.45 -14.04
N ALA A 145 2.08 -8.44 -14.26
CA ALA A 145 3.52 -8.53 -14.03
C ALA A 145 3.87 -8.66 -12.53
N CYS A 146 3.15 -7.95 -11.65
CA CYS A 146 3.28 -8.12 -10.20
C CYS A 146 2.91 -9.54 -9.76
N LEU A 147 1.74 -10.03 -10.20
CA LEU A 147 1.24 -11.36 -9.85
C LEU A 147 2.21 -12.48 -10.26
N ALA A 148 2.91 -12.34 -11.39
CA ALA A 148 3.88 -13.31 -11.86
C ALA A 148 5.08 -13.49 -10.93
N GLU A 149 5.42 -12.46 -10.16
CA GLU A 149 6.58 -12.44 -9.25
C GLU A 149 6.21 -12.63 -7.77
N ARG A 150 4.92 -12.77 -7.46
CA ARG A 150 4.46 -13.02 -6.08
C ARG A 150 4.83 -14.43 -5.63
N PRO A 151 5.18 -14.61 -4.33
CA PRO A 151 5.44 -15.94 -3.78
C PRO A 151 4.22 -16.86 -3.93
N ALA A 152 4.44 -18.10 -4.40
CA ALA A 152 3.38 -19.11 -4.49
C ALA A 152 2.98 -19.69 -3.12
N ARG A 153 3.76 -19.46 -2.06
CA ARG A 153 3.48 -19.89 -0.69
C ARG A 153 2.72 -18.83 0.09
N PRO A 154 2.03 -19.18 1.18
CA PRO A 154 1.39 -18.20 2.06
C PRO A 154 2.35 -17.09 2.49
N HIS A 155 1.87 -15.86 2.46
CA HIS A 155 2.67 -14.67 2.81
C HIS A 155 1.77 -13.48 3.16
N TRP A 156 2.34 -12.48 3.85
CA TRP A 156 1.76 -11.15 3.96
C TRP A 156 2.21 -10.29 2.77
N TYR A 157 1.28 -9.60 2.18
CA TYR A 157 1.50 -8.70 1.06
C TYR A 157 1.25 -7.26 1.48
N LEU A 158 2.27 -6.41 1.43
CA LEU A 158 2.11 -4.97 1.60
C LEU A 158 1.69 -4.37 0.26
N TYR A 159 0.38 -4.13 0.13
CA TYR A 159 -0.20 -3.58 -1.09
C TYR A 159 0.18 -2.12 -1.29
N LEU A 160 -0.06 -1.25 -0.30
CA LEU A 160 0.28 0.17 -0.34
C LEU A 160 0.87 0.64 1.00
N LEU A 161 1.87 1.51 0.92
CA LEU A 161 2.41 2.25 2.06
C LEU A 161 2.54 3.72 1.68
N ALA A 162 1.80 4.59 2.34
CA ALA A 162 1.80 6.02 2.08
C ALA A 162 2.10 6.83 3.35
N VAL A 163 2.77 7.96 3.17
CA VAL A 163 3.01 8.97 4.22
C VAL A 163 2.75 10.35 3.64
N ASP A 164 1.96 11.16 4.35
CA ASP A 164 1.69 12.56 4.00
C ASP A 164 3.01 13.31 3.72
N ALA A 165 3.02 14.11 2.66
CA ALA A 165 4.23 14.79 2.21
C ALA A 165 4.84 15.68 3.30
N GLY A 166 3.99 16.33 4.11
CA GLY A 166 4.41 17.19 5.22
C GLY A 166 4.93 16.42 6.44
N ALA A 167 4.67 15.10 6.50
CA ALA A 167 5.10 14.22 7.61
C ALA A 167 6.25 13.28 7.22
N ARG A 168 6.78 13.40 6.01
CA ARG A 168 7.95 12.61 5.56
C ARG A 168 9.18 12.93 6.42
N GLY A 169 10.03 11.92 6.62
CA GLY A 169 11.23 12.05 7.46
C GLY A 169 10.96 11.94 8.97
N MET A 170 9.71 11.83 9.42
CA MET A 170 9.33 11.67 10.83
C MET A 170 9.35 10.21 11.31
N GLY A 171 9.75 9.25 10.47
CA GLY A 171 9.79 7.83 10.85
C GLY A 171 8.44 7.08 10.71
N ILE A 172 7.38 7.76 10.25
CA ILE A 172 6.02 7.19 10.17
C ILE A 172 5.99 5.94 9.27
N GLY A 173 6.61 5.99 8.09
CA GLY A 173 6.67 4.84 7.19
C GLY A 173 7.36 3.63 7.83
N SER A 174 8.45 3.84 8.59
CA SER A 174 9.11 2.78 9.35
C SER A 174 8.20 2.22 10.44
N ALA A 175 7.52 3.08 11.20
CA ALA A 175 6.62 2.64 12.28
C ALA A 175 5.45 1.80 11.75
N LEU A 176 4.82 2.21 10.65
CA LEU A 176 3.77 1.44 9.98
C LEU A 176 4.29 0.10 9.45
N LEU A 177 5.47 0.11 8.83
CA LEU A 177 6.09 -1.10 8.31
C LEU A 177 6.45 -2.07 9.43
N ASP A 178 7.06 -1.60 10.53
CA ASP A 178 7.41 -2.42 11.70
C ASP A 178 6.15 -3.03 12.34
N HIS A 179 5.05 -2.27 12.40
CA HIS A 179 3.78 -2.75 12.93
C HIS A 179 3.22 -3.92 12.12
N GLY A 180 3.16 -3.80 10.79
CA GLY A 180 2.72 -4.89 9.90
C GLY A 180 3.67 -6.08 9.92
N LEU A 181 4.99 -5.84 9.96
CA LEU A 181 6.00 -6.90 10.03
C LEU A 181 5.94 -7.69 11.33
N ALA A 182 5.59 -7.06 12.46
CA ALA A 182 5.37 -7.77 13.71
C ALA A 182 4.22 -8.79 13.60
N ARG A 183 3.17 -8.48 12.82
CA ARG A 183 2.07 -9.39 12.50
C ARG A 183 2.54 -10.56 11.62
N ALA A 184 3.35 -10.27 10.59
CA ALA A 184 3.94 -11.29 9.74
C ALA A 184 4.85 -12.25 10.55
N ASP A 185 5.71 -11.71 11.41
CA ASP A 185 6.58 -12.50 12.29
C ASP A 185 5.77 -13.37 13.27
N ALA A 186 4.72 -12.82 13.88
CA ALA A 186 3.85 -13.57 14.78
C ALA A 186 3.13 -14.74 14.10
N SER A 187 2.84 -14.62 12.79
CA SER A 187 2.23 -15.69 12.00
C SER A 187 3.26 -16.66 11.39
N GLY A 188 4.56 -16.38 11.51
CA GLY A 188 5.63 -17.16 10.91
C GLY A 188 5.64 -17.12 9.38
N LEU A 189 4.98 -16.11 8.77
CA LEU A 189 4.86 -15.96 7.32
C LEU A 189 5.84 -14.90 6.80
N PRO A 190 6.41 -15.10 5.60
CA PRO A 190 7.18 -14.04 4.94
C PRO A 190 6.30 -12.86 4.58
N ALA A 191 6.92 -11.69 4.37
CA ALA A 191 6.30 -10.52 3.81
C ALA A 191 6.82 -10.24 2.40
N HIS A 192 5.92 -9.83 1.49
CA HIS A 192 6.21 -9.49 0.10
C HIS A 192 5.68 -8.11 -0.24
N LEU A 193 6.34 -7.43 -1.17
CA LEU A 193 5.93 -6.12 -1.70
C LEU A 193 6.61 -5.82 -3.04
N GLU A 194 6.13 -4.79 -3.73
CA GLU A 194 6.77 -4.17 -4.87
C GLU A 194 7.32 -2.79 -4.51
N ALA A 195 8.59 -2.54 -4.86
CA ALA A 195 9.26 -1.26 -4.64
C ALA A 195 9.43 -0.52 -5.98
N THR A 196 8.55 0.43 -6.24
CA THR A 196 8.48 1.22 -7.48
C THR A 196 9.55 2.31 -7.57
N SER A 197 10.21 2.63 -6.46
CA SER A 197 11.26 3.66 -6.40
C SER A 197 12.47 3.22 -5.57
N GLU A 198 13.64 3.79 -5.87
CA GLU A 198 14.86 3.56 -5.10
C GLU A 198 14.74 4.04 -3.64
N GLY A 199 13.92 5.06 -3.40
CA GLY A 199 13.65 5.55 -2.03
C GLY A 199 12.89 4.52 -1.20
N ALA A 200 11.85 3.93 -1.79
CA ALA A 200 11.07 2.86 -1.20
C ALA A 200 11.92 1.60 -0.98
N ALA A 201 12.68 1.18 -2.01
CA ALA A 201 13.57 0.01 -1.91
C ALA A 201 14.54 0.14 -0.72
N ARG A 202 15.19 1.30 -0.56
CA ARG A 202 16.08 1.55 0.59
C ARG A 202 15.37 1.51 1.94
N LEU A 203 14.11 1.96 2.01
CA LEU A 203 13.30 1.80 3.23
C LEU A 203 13.12 0.31 3.53
N TYR A 204 12.66 -0.46 2.58
CA TYR A 204 12.37 -1.88 2.75
C TYR A 204 13.63 -2.71 3.05
N GLU A 205 14.77 -2.41 2.41
CA GLU A 205 16.06 -3.04 2.71
C GLU A 205 16.48 -2.87 4.17
N ARG A 206 16.24 -1.69 4.77
CA ARG A 206 16.52 -1.45 6.20
C ARG A 206 15.65 -2.29 7.13
N HIS A 207 14.48 -2.74 6.66
CA HIS A 207 13.55 -3.61 7.39
C HIS A 207 13.70 -5.10 7.00
N GLY A 208 14.82 -5.45 6.35
CA GLY A 208 15.19 -6.83 6.07
C GLY A 208 14.64 -7.41 4.77
N PHE A 209 13.95 -6.62 3.95
CA PHE A 209 13.55 -7.06 2.61
C PHE A 209 14.76 -7.20 1.67
N ARG A 210 14.66 -8.15 0.77
CA ARG A 210 15.65 -8.37 -0.28
C ARG A 210 14.95 -8.44 -1.63
N THR A 211 15.57 -7.89 -2.66
CA THR A 211 15.07 -8.03 -4.03
C THR A 211 15.10 -9.51 -4.44
N THR A 212 13.97 -10.03 -4.85
CA THR A 212 13.79 -11.41 -5.33
C THR A 212 13.66 -11.48 -6.84
N ALA A 213 13.07 -10.42 -7.46
CA ALA A 213 12.94 -10.32 -8.91
C ALA A 213 12.90 -8.87 -9.37
N THR A 214 13.04 -8.69 -10.69
CA THR A 214 12.74 -7.43 -11.37
C THR A 214 11.43 -7.58 -12.11
N ILE A 215 10.44 -6.77 -11.76
CA ILE A 215 9.17 -6.69 -12.45
C ILE A 215 9.36 -5.80 -13.67
N ALA A 216 9.01 -6.32 -14.84
CA ALA A 216 9.17 -5.65 -16.13
C ALA A 216 7.86 -5.69 -16.94
N PRO A 217 6.88 -4.79 -16.67
CA PRO A 217 5.57 -4.81 -17.34
C PRO A 217 5.66 -4.46 -18.82
N GLY A 218 6.80 -3.99 -19.29
CA GLY A 218 7.04 -3.54 -20.66
C GLY A 218 6.69 -2.06 -20.89
N ALA A 219 7.29 -1.48 -21.94
CA ALA A 219 7.10 -0.06 -22.24
C ALA A 219 5.61 0.31 -22.41
N PRO A 220 5.21 1.51 -21.96
CA PRO A 220 5.99 2.60 -21.42
C PRO A 220 6.29 2.50 -19.91
N LEU A 221 5.85 1.43 -19.23
CA LEU A 221 6.03 1.27 -17.78
C LEU A 221 7.50 1.01 -17.45
N PRO A 222 8.04 1.66 -16.40
CA PRO A 222 9.39 1.37 -15.93
C PRO A 222 9.46 -0.01 -15.25
N SER A 223 10.65 -0.58 -15.17
CA SER A 223 10.90 -1.76 -14.35
C SER A 223 11.16 -1.34 -12.90
N TYR A 224 10.79 -2.22 -11.96
CA TYR A 224 10.94 -2.01 -10.52
C TYR A 224 11.18 -3.35 -9.81
N ARG A 225 11.19 -3.38 -8.48
CA ARG A 225 11.66 -4.54 -7.73
C ARG A 225 10.53 -5.26 -7.02
N ALA A 226 10.46 -6.58 -7.17
CA ALA A 226 9.79 -7.46 -6.23
C ALA A 226 10.73 -7.74 -5.05
N MET A 227 10.24 -7.59 -3.83
CA MET A 227 11.07 -7.77 -2.64
C MET A 227 10.34 -8.64 -1.61
N THR A 228 11.09 -9.50 -0.93
CA THR A 228 10.56 -10.40 0.09
C THR A 228 11.45 -10.38 1.33
N ARG A 229 10.81 -10.51 2.49
CA ARG A 229 11.43 -10.68 3.81
C ARG A 229 10.91 -11.95 4.44
N GLU A 230 11.80 -12.82 4.89
CA GLU A 230 11.42 -13.98 5.69
C GLU A 230 10.97 -13.55 7.09
N ALA A 231 10.05 -14.31 7.68
CA ALA A 231 9.67 -14.06 9.07
C ALA A 231 10.88 -14.20 10.00
N SER A 232 10.98 -13.31 10.97
CA SER A 232 11.97 -13.46 12.04
C SER A 232 11.54 -14.59 12.97
N ALA A 233 12.49 -15.46 13.34
CA ALA A 233 12.22 -16.47 14.33
C ALA A 233 11.84 -15.80 15.66
N THR A 234 10.64 -16.11 16.16
CA THR A 234 10.25 -15.70 17.51
C THR A 234 11.09 -16.52 18.48
N SER A 235 11.94 -15.85 19.25
CA SER A 235 12.78 -16.47 20.28
C SER A 235 11.97 -16.78 21.52
#